data_33e1e50bcc194540f1257d511dc097ca
#
_entry.id   33e1e50bcc194540f1257d511dc097ca
#
_cell.length_a   1.000
_cell.length_b   1.000
_cell.length_c   1.000
_cell.angle_alpha   90.00
_cell.angle_beta   90.00
_cell.angle_gamma   90.00
#
_symmetry.space_group_name_H-M   'P 1'
#
loop_
_entity.id
_entity.type
_entity.pdbx_description
1 polymer ?
#
loop_
_entity_poly.entity_id
_entity_poly.type
_entity_poly.pdbx_seq_one_letter_code
_entity_poly.pdbx_strand_id
1 'polypeptide(L)'
;MKETDSPRRRVLLKLSGEVFGGGKLGVDPDTVRAVAKQIAATVGEVEVAIVVGGGNFFRGAELSTSGMDRSRADYMGMLGTVMNCLALQDFLEQAGVETRVQSAITMGQVAEAYIPRRAIRHLEKGRVVIFGAGAGLPYFSTDTVAAQRALEVHADEVLMAKSGVDGVYTADPNKDSTAVRLETLTYDDALRQDIRVMDQTAMTMCKDNDLNMVVFGMEGEGNVTRALRGEKIGTIVSN
;
A
#
# COMPACT_ATOMS: atom_id res chain seq x y z
N MET A 1 4.02 32.59 18.30
CA MET A 1 5.08 31.79 17.68
C MET A 1 4.82 30.36 18.14
N LYS A 2 4.25 29.53 17.28
CA LYS A 2 4.10 28.09 17.56
C LYS A 2 5.42 27.42 17.23
N GLU A 3 5.84 26.55 18.13
CA GLU A 3 7.03 25.73 18.04
C GLU A 3 7.23 25.17 16.63
N THR A 4 8.46 25.18 16.17
CA THR A 4 8.90 24.51 14.95
C THR A 4 8.73 23.03 15.13
N ASP A 5 7.54 22.54 14.79
CA ASP A 5 7.26 21.10 14.71
C ASP A 5 8.23 20.52 13.64
N SER A 6 9.09 19.61 14.05
CA SER A 6 9.85 18.82 13.09
C SER A 6 8.86 18.22 12.10
N PRO A 7 9.18 18.15 10.81
CA PRO A 7 8.24 17.60 9.85
C PRO A 7 7.85 16.18 10.30
N ARG A 8 6.53 15.93 10.37
CA ARG A 8 6.03 14.60 10.73
C ARG A 8 6.54 13.58 9.72
N ARG A 9 6.88 12.38 10.21
CA ARG A 9 7.24 11.26 9.33
C ARG A 9 6.12 11.04 8.33
N ARG A 10 6.47 10.84 7.05
CA ARG A 10 5.55 10.55 5.97
C ARG A 10 5.73 9.12 5.51
N VAL A 11 4.68 8.34 5.48
CA VAL A 11 4.74 6.94 5.08
C VAL A 11 3.76 6.64 3.96
N LEU A 12 4.13 5.70 3.11
CA LEU A 12 3.20 5.12 2.15
C LEU A 12 2.82 3.71 2.60
N LEU A 13 1.54 3.53 2.95
CA LEU A 13 0.97 2.23 3.29
C LEU A 13 0.41 1.56 2.03
N LYS A 14 0.91 0.38 1.68
CA LYS A 14 0.34 -0.45 0.61
C LYS A 14 -0.54 -1.53 1.19
N LEU A 15 -1.79 -1.57 0.74
CA LEU A 15 -2.79 -2.58 1.08
C LEU A 15 -3.14 -3.42 -0.15
N SER A 16 -3.12 -4.75 -0.03
CA SER A 16 -3.61 -5.60 -1.12
C SER A 16 -5.12 -5.52 -1.24
N GLY A 17 -5.66 -5.71 -2.46
CA GLY A 17 -7.11 -5.73 -2.64
C GLY A 17 -7.81 -6.83 -1.84
N GLU A 18 -7.15 -7.96 -1.62
CA GLU A 18 -7.67 -9.09 -0.85
C GLU A 18 -8.12 -8.71 0.56
N VAL A 19 -7.41 -7.76 1.17
CA VAL A 19 -7.77 -7.19 2.48
C VAL A 19 -9.19 -6.62 2.46
N PHE A 20 -9.58 -5.97 1.38
CA PHE A 20 -10.89 -5.32 1.25
C PHE A 20 -12.03 -6.31 1.08
N GLY A 21 -11.75 -7.51 0.61
CA GLY A 21 -12.76 -8.54 0.35
C GLY A 21 -13.08 -9.44 1.54
N GLY A 22 -12.29 -9.40 2.62
CA GLY A 22 -12.49 -10.34 3.73
C GLY A 22 -12.46 -11.81 3.28
N GLY A 23 -11.66 -12.15 2.26
CA GLY A 23 -11.60 -13.47 1.65
C GLY A 23 -12.69 -13.77 0.61
N LYS A 24 -13.51 -12.78 0.23
CA LYS A 24 -14.61 -12.89 -0.75
C LYS A 24 -14.43 -11.88 -1.88
N LEU A 25 -15.21 -12.05 -2.94
CA LEU A 25 -15.33 -11.08 -4.02
C LEU A 25 -16.03 -9.80 -3.51
N GLY A 26 -15.50 -8.65 -3.86
CA GLY A 26 -16.06 -7.34 -3.52
C GLY A 26 -15.47 -6.72 -2.28
N VAL A 27 -16.24 -5.87 -1.60
CA VAL A 27 -15.82 -5.15 -0.38
C VAL A 27 -16.54 -5.73 0.83
N ASP A 28 -15.78 -6.09 1.86
CA ASP A 28 -16.31 -6.44 3.18
C ASP A 28 -16.26 -5.19 4.08
N PRO A 29 -17.39 -4.60 4.44
CA PRO A 29 -17.44 -3.36 5.21
C PRO A 29 -16.78 -3.46 6.59
N ASP A 30 -16.87 -4.63 7.25
CA ASP A 30 -16.32 -4.80 8.61
C ASP A 30 -14.80 -4.84 8.59
N THR A 31 -14.22 -5.53 7.61
CA THR A 31 -12.77 -5.56 7.39
C THR A 31 -12.23 -4.18 7.06
N VAL A 32 -12.88 -3.44 6.14
CA VAL A 32 -12.44 -2.09 5.77
C VAL A 32 -12.56 -1.12 6.95
N ARG A 33 -13.63 -1.22 7.72
CA ARG A 33 -13.82 -0.43 8.96
C ARG A 33 -12.73 -0.70 9.99
N ALA A 34 -12.33 -1.96 10.16
CA ALA A 34 -11.27 -2.32 11.10
C ALA A 34 -9.92 -1.73 10.68
N VAL A 35 -9.58 -1.77 9.39
CA VAL A 35 -8.37 -1.13 8.84
C VAL A 35 -8.43 0.40 9.00
N ALA A 36 -9.57 1.03 8.64
CA ALA A 36 -9.76 2.47 8.78
C ALA A 36 -9.57 2.96 10.22
N LYS A 37 -10.08 2.21 11.22
CA LYS A 37 -9.88 2.54 12.64
C LYS A 37 -8.41 2.50 13.04
N GLN A 38 -7.65 1.53 12.56
CA GLN A 38 -6.21 1.44 12.85
C GLN A 38 -5.43 2.61 12.25
N ILE A 39 -5.76 3.02 11.02
CA ILE A 39 -5.16 4.20 10.38
C ILE A 39 -5.57 5.47 11.14
N ALA A 40 -6.85 5.63 11.45
CA ALA A 40 -7.37 6.80 12.17
C ALA A 40 -6.67 7.04 13.51
N ALA A 41 -6.28 5.98 14.20
CA ALA A 41 -5.57 6.05 15.48
C ALA A 41 -4.17 6.69 15.41
N THR A 42 -3.63 6.90 14.20
CA THR A 42 -2.29 7.48 13.98
C THR A 42 -2.32 8.86 13.33
N VAL A 43 -3.50 9.32 12.94
CA VAL A 43 -3.66 10.64 12.30
C VAL A 43 -3.28 11.75 13.27
N GLY A 44 -2.40 12.66 12.83
CA GLY A 44 -1.79 13.70 13.67
C GLY A 44 -0.38 13.33 14.15
N GLU A 45 -0.04 12.05 14.25
CA GLU A 45 1.31 11.56 14.59
C GLU A 45 2.18 11.38 13.33
N VAL A 46 1.58 10.91 12.23
CA VAL A 46 2.25 10.57 10.97
C VAL A 46 1.43 11.03 9.77
N GLU A 47 2.09 11.39 8.66
CA GLU A 47 1.44 11.70 7.39
C GLU A 47 1.28 10.40 6.59
N VAL A 48 0.03 10.02 6.27
CA VAL A 48 -0.28 8.73 5.68
C VAL A 48 -0.77 8.88 4.24
N ALA A 49 0.02 8.35 3.31
CA ALA A 49 -0.38 8.08 1.93
C ALA A 49 -0.69 6.59 1.78
N ILE A 50 -1.69 6.23 0.98
CA ILE A 50 -2.14 4.84 0.83
C ILE A 50 -2.24 4.47 -0.65
N VAL A 51 -1.69 3.31 -1.02
CA VAL A 51 -1.94 2.65 -2.29
C VAL A 51 -2.71 1.37 -2.04
N VAL A 52 -3.81 1.17 -2.76
CA VAL A 52 -4.66 -0.01 -2.64
C VAL A 52 -4.64 -0.86 -3.91
N GLY A 53 -4.66 -2.18 -3.74
CA GLY A 53 -4.85 -3.13 -4.84
C GLY A 53 -6.32 -3.31 -5.20
N GLY A 54 -6.60 -3.97 -6.34
CA GLY A 54 -7.94 -4.31 -6.82
C GLY A 54 -8.23 -5.81 -6.87
N GLY A 55 -7.37 -6.64 -6.28
CA GLY A 55 -7.41 -8.11 -6.40
C GLY A 55 -8.64 -8.79 -5.79
N ASN A 56 -9.41 -8.09 -4.95
CA ASN A 56 -10.71 -8.54 -4.46
C ASN A 56 -11.84 -8.46 -5.50
N PHE A 57 -11.61 -7.76 -6.60
CA PHE A 57 -12.54 -7.71 -7.73
C PHE A 57 -12.00 -8.48 -8.93
N PHE A 58 -10.81 -8.11 -9.40
CA PHE A 58 -10.21 -8.67 -10.60
C PHE A 58 -8.70 -8.74 -10.50
N ARG A 59 -8.14 -9.86 -10.93
CA ARG A 59 -6.70 -10.01 -11.17
C ARG A 59 -6.45 -10.03 -12.68
N GLY A 60 -5.86 -8.96 -13.21
CA GLY A 60 -5.62 -8.79 -14.64
C GLY A 60 -4.87 -9.97 -15.26
N ALA A 61 -3.89 -10.52 -14.54
CA ALA A 61 -3.14 -11.70 -14.98
C ALA A 61 -4.05 -12.94 -15.13
N GLU A 62 -4.94 -13.20 -14.19
CA GLU A 62 -5.88 -14.34 -14.24
C GLU A 62 -6.92 -14.20 -15.35
N LEU A 63 -7.47 -12.99 -15.54
CA LEU A 63 -8.40 -12.71 -16.63
C LEU A 63 -7.72 -12.85 -18.01
N SER A 64 -6.46 -12.45 -18.12
CA SER A 64 -5.67 -12.60 -19.32
C SER A 64 -5.46 -14.07 -19.70
N THR A 65 -5.25 -14.97 -18.75
CA THR A 65 -5.16 -16.43 -19.01
C THR A 65 -6.46 -17.05 -19.50
N SER A 66 -7.59 -16.37 -19.23
CA SER A 66 -8.94 -16.78 -19.70
C SER A 66 -9.29 -16.18 -21.08
N GLY A 67 -8.31 -15.58 -21.78
CA GLY A 67 -8.46 -15.06 -23.15
C GLY A 67 -8.83 -13.58 -23.26
N MET A 68 -8.90 -12.86 -22.13
CA MET A 68 -9.08 -11.41 -22.16
C MET A 68 -7.79 -10.70 -22.54
N ASP A 69 -7.89 -9.60 -23.29
CA ASP A 69 -6.76 -8.70 -23.55
C ASP A 69 -6.17 -8.18 -22.24
N ARG A 70 -4.84 -8.30 -22.10
CA ARG A 70 -4.14 -7.99 -20.84
C ARG A 70 -4.32 -6.52 -20.45
N SER A 71 -4.23 -5.58 -21.40
CA SER A 71 -4.37 -4.15 -21.08
C SER A 71 -5.76 -3.82 -20.59
N ARG A 72 -6.81 -4.44 -21.17
CA ARG A 72 -8.20 -4.26 -20.73
C ARG A 72 -8.42 -4.86 -19.36
N ALA A 73 -7.87 -6.04 -19.08
CA ALA A 73 -7.95 -6.67 -17.77
C ALA A 73 -7.26 -5.83 -16.69
N ASP A 74 -6.11 -5.23 -17.01
CA ASP A 74 -5.40 -4.33 -16.10
C ASP A 74 -6.20 -3.04 -15.82
N TYR A 75 -6.88 -2.45 -16.82
CA TYR A 75 -7.80 -1.33 -16.60
C TYR A 75 -8.97 -1.71 -15.69
N MET A 76 -9.54 -2.90 -15.83
CA MET A 76 -10.57 -3.38 -14.89
C MET A 76 -10.03 -3.48 -13.47
N GLY A 77 -8.82 -4.01 -13.29
CA GLY A 77 -8.14 -4.02 -11.99
C GLY A 77 -7.94 -2.61 -11.42
N MET A 78 -7.52 -1.64 -12.26
CA MET A 78 -7.39 -0.24 -11.85
C MET A 78 -8.71 0.36 -11.38
N LEU A 79 -9.82 0.10 -12.06
CA LEU A 79 -11.15 0.54 -11.62
C LEU A 79 -11.55 -0.14 -10.29
N GLY A 80 -11.19 -1.41 -10.11
CA GLY A 80 -11.36 -2.11 -8.83
C GLY A 80 -10.63 -1.42 -7.67
N THR A 81 -9.42 -0.88 -7.91
CA THR A 81 -8.72 -0.10 -6.89
C THR A 81 -9.47 1.17 -6.50
N VAL A 82 -10.12 1.84 -7.44
CA VAL A 82 -10.91 3.06 -7.16
C VAL A 82 -12.10 2.74 -6.26
N MET A 83 -12.79 1.64 -6.50
CA MET A 83 -13.88 1.19 -5.60
C MET A 83 -13.37 0.96 -4.18
N ASN A 84 -12.22 0.32 -4.01
CA ASN A 84 -11.59 0.15 -2.70
C ASN A 84 -11.19 1.48 -2.05
N CYS A 85 -10.66 2.44 -2.85
CA CYS A 85 -10.33 3.79 -2.35
C CYS A 85 -11.56 4.49 -1.77
N LEU A 86 -12.70 4.44 -2.47
CA LEU A 86 -13.96 5.07 -2.02
C LEU A 86 -14.49 4.41 -0.74
N ALA A 87 -14.42 3.08 -0.66
CA ALA A 87 -14.82 2.35 0.54
C ALA A 87 -13.93 2.75 1.75
N LEU A 88 -12.61 2.79 1.56
CA LEU A 88 -11.69 3.18 2.63
C LEU A 88 -11.87 4.65 3.03
N GLN A 89 -12.08 5.55 2.06
CA GLN A 89 -12.38 6.96 2.32
C GLN A 89 -13.60 7.10 3.22
N ASP A 90 -14.70 6.47 2.87
CA ASP A 90 -15.95 6.57 3.64
C ASP A 90 -15.75 6.15 5.10
N PHE A 91 -15.09 5.01 5.35
CA PHE A 91 -14.83 4.54 6.72
C PHE A 91 -13.80 5.39 7.48
N LEU A 92 -12.83 5.99 6.81
CA LEU A 92 -11.91 6.94 7.43
C LEU A 92 -12.64 8.24 7.81
N GLU A 93 -13.50 8.76 6.94
CA GLU A 93 -14.29 9.95 7.22
C GLU A 93 -15.33 9.70 8.33
N GLN A 94 -15.94 8.52 8.39
CA GLN A 94 -16.77 8.09 9.54
C GLN A 94 -15.97 8.03 10.85
N ALA A 95 -14.67 7.73 10.77
CA ALA A 95 -13.76 7.76 11.93
C ALA A 95 -13.21 9.17 12.25
N GLY A 96 -13.69 10.22 11.56
CA GLY A 96 -13.30 11.61 11.78
C GLY A 96 -12.02 12.06 11.08
N VAL A 97 -11.53 11.29 10.10
CA VAL A 97 -10.29 11.57 9.37
C VAL A 97 -10.58 12.27 8.05
N GLU A 98 -10.09 13.49 7.85
CA GLU A 98 -10.14 14.12 6.52
C GLU A 98 -9.34 13.30 5.50
N THR A 99 -10.01 12.82 4.44
CA THR A 99 -9.41 11.92 3.45
C THR A 99 -9.59 12.46 2.04
N ARG A 100 -8.62 12.21 1.15
CA ARG A 100 -8.71 12.54 -0.28
C ARG A 100 -8.34 11.33 -1.13
N VAL A 101 -9.22 10.97 -2.05
CA VAL A 101 -8.92 9.99 -3.09
C VAL A 101 -8.39 10.72 -4.32
N GLN A 102 -7.24 10.29 -4.81
CA GLN A 102 -6.66 10.77 -6.07
C GLN A 102 -6.50 9.63 -7.06
N SER A 103 -6.98 9.80 -8.28
CA SER A 103 -6.97 8.78 -9.33
C SER A 103 -5.99 9.13 -10.44
N ALA A 104 -5.21 8.14 -10.89
CA ALA A 104 -4.34 8.25 -12.05
C ALA A 104 -5.12 8.26 -13.38
N ILE A 105 -6.36 7.77 -13.39
CA ILE A 105 -7.30 7.89 -14.51
C ILE A 105 -8.27 9.03 -14.20
N THR A 106 -8.45 9.96 -15.14
CA THR A 106 -9.35 11.10 -14.96
C THR A 106 -10.79 10.67 -14.77
N MET A 107 -11.35 10.97 -13.60
CA MET A 107 -12.73 10.68 -13.23
C MET A 107 -13.25 11.72 -12.22
N GLY A 108 -13.22 12.99 -12.62
CA GLY A 108 -13.41 14.15 -11.74
C GLY A 108 -14.71 14.18 -10.94
N GLN A 109 -15.74 13.42 -11.32
CA GLN A 109 -16.98 13.26 -10.55
C GLN A 109 -16.82 12.32 -9.34
N VAL A 110 -15.76 11.50 -9.31
CA VAL A 110 -15.57 10.41 -8.34
C VAL A 110 -14.35 10.66 -7.44
N ALA A 111 -13.25 11.12 -8.03
CA ALA A 111 -11.98 11.32 -7.34
C ALA A 111 -11.21 12.49 -7.96
N GLU A 112 -10.33 13.10 -7.17
CA GLU A 112 -9.42 14.13 -7.69
C GLU A 112 -8.45 13.52 -8.71
N ALA A 113 -8.07 14.29 -9.72
CA ALA A 113 -6.95 13.90 -10.58
C ALA A 113 -5.65 13.90 -9.75
N TYR A 114 -4.86 12.81 -9.89
CA TYR A 114 -3.58 12.68 -9.22
C TYR A 114 -2.60 13.75 -9.73
N ILE A 115 -2.11 14.56 -8.80
CA ILE A 115 -1.05 15.55 -9.00
C ILE A 115 -0.13 15.48 -7.77
N PRO A 116 1.17 15.11 -7.90
CA PRO A 116 2.06 14.90 -6.75
C PRO A 116 2.06 16.07 -5.75
N ARG A 117 2.20 17.31 -6.24
CA ARG A 117 2.20 18.51 -5.38
C ARG A 117 0.88 18.72 -4.62
N ARG A 118 -0.24 18.28 -5.19
CA ARG A 118 -1.55 18.32 -4.50
C ARG A 118 -1.62 17.27 -3.41
N ALA A 119 -1.13 16.06 -3.69
CA ALA A 119 -1.04 15.00 -2.69
C ALA A 119 -0.18 15.43 -1.49
N ILE A 120 1.03 15.96 -1.76
CA ILE A 120 1.92 16.49 -0.72
C ILE A 120 1.19 17.56 0.11
N ARG A 121 0.49 18.49 -0.52
CA ARG A 121 -0.24 19.54 0.20
C ARG A 121 -1.39 19.00 1.06
N HIS A 122 -2.03 17.90 0.67
CA HIS A 122 -3.02 17.24 1.51
C HIS A 122 -2.36 16.59 2.74
N LEU A 123 -1.25 15.88 2.54
CA LEU A 123 -0.48 15.25 3.62
C LEU A 123 0.00 16.27 4.65
N GLU A 124 0.59 17.39 4.21
CA GLU A 124 1.02 18.50 5.06
C GLU A 124 -0.13 19.08 5.90
N LYS A 125 -1.36 19.02 5.40
CA LYS A 125 -2.58 19.45 6.12
C LYS A 125 -3.11 18.40 7.09
N GLY A 126 -2.42 17.25 7.24
CA GLY A 126 -2.84 16.15 8.09
C GLY A 126 -3.97 15.31 7.51
N ARG A 127 -4.21 15.37 6.19
CA ARG A 127 -5.18 14.53 5.50
C ARG A 127 -4.55 13.21 5.10
N VAL A 128 -5.34 12.14 5.15
CA VAL A 128 -4.97 10.88 4.51
C VAL A 128 -5.20 11.00 3.01
N VAL A 129 -4.24 10.56 2.19
CA VAL A 129 -4.36 10.52 0.73
C VAL A 129 -4.37 9.09 0.27
N ILE A 130 -5.39 8.69 -0.52
CA ILE A 130 -5.52 7.34 -1.07
C ILE A 130 -5.37 7.43 -2.59
N PHE A 131 -4.44 6.65 -3.15
CA PHE A 131 -4.16 6.62 -4.58
C PHE A 131 -4.89 5.46 -5.25
N GLY A 132 -5.78 5.78 -6.18
CA GLY A 132 -6.54 4.85 -7.00
C GLY A 132 -6.09 4.81 -8.45
N ALA A 133 -6.55 3.82 -9.19
CA ALA A 133 -6.24 3.55 -10.59
C ALA A 133 -4.75 3.28 -10.87
N GLY A 134 -3.99 2.82 -9.86
CA GLY A 134 -2.61 2.42 -10.03
C GLY A 134 -1.71 3.52 -10.62
N ALA A 135 -0.94 3.17 -11.64
CA ALA A 135 -0.15 4.13 -12.43
C ALA A 135 -0.98 4.82 -13.54
N GLY A 136 -2.23 4.40 -13.77
CA GLY A 136 -3.02 4.79 -14.93
C GLY A 136 -2.59 4.10 -16.24
N LEU A 137 -1.66 3.17 -16.16
CA LEU A 137 -1.04 2.45 -17.28
C LEU A 137 -1.11 0.94 -17.02
N PRO A 138 -1.40 0.12 -18.07
CA PRO A 138 -1.33 -1.34 -17.98
C PRO A 138 0.09 -1.85 -17.66
N TYR A 139 0.19 -3.11 -17.27
CA TYR A 139 1.43 -3.85 -16.98
C TYR A 139 2.20 -3.44 -15.73
N PHE A 140 1.72 -2.49 -14.96
CA PHE A 140 2.31 -2.11 -13.67
C PHE A 140 1.59 -2.81 -12.52
N SER A 141 2.36 -3.38 -11.60
CA SER A 141 1.82 -3.97 -10.38
C SER A 141 1.47 -2.91 -9.34
N THR A 142 0.66 -3.26 -8.36
CA THR A 142 0.39 -2.40 -7.19
C THR A 142 1.67 -2.13 -6.37
N ASP A 143 2.62 -3.06 -6.35
CA ASP A 143 3.89 -2.91 -5.64
C ASP A 143 4.77 -1.84 -6.32
N THR A 144 4.89 -1.90 -7.65
CA THR A 144 5.58 -0.86 -8.44
C THR A 144 4.94 0.51 -8.23
N VAL A 145 3.60 0.57 -8.22
CA VAL A 145 2.88 1.83 -7.96
C VAL A 145 3.14 2.35 -6.55
N ALA A 146 3.22 1.47 -5.55
CA ALA A 146 3.52 1.88 -4.17
C ALA A 146 4.92 2.53 -4.08
N ALA A 147 5.94 1.91 -4.67
CA ALA A 147 7.28 2.50 -4.73
C ALA A 147 7.29 3.86 -5.45
N GLN A 148 6.66 3.94 -6.64
CA GLN A 148 6.55 5.18 -7.42
C GLN A 148 5.87 6.29 -6.62
N ARG A 149 4.69 6.04 -6.04
CA ARG A 149 3.94 7.04 -5.28
C ARG A 149 4.68 7.49 -4.03
N ALA A 150 5.38 6.57 -3.34
CA ALA A 150 6.21 6.91 -2.19
C ALA A 150 7.29 7.94 -2.56
N LEU A 151 8.01 7.70 -3.65
CA LEU A 151 9.04 8.62 -4.14
C LEU A 151 8.44 9.98 -4.57
N GLU A 152 7.33 9.97 -5.32
CA GLU A 152 6.69 11.19 -5.81
C GLU A 152 6.15 12.09 -4.69
N VAL A 153 5.72 11.51 -3.56
CA VAL A 153 5.24 12.27 -2.41
C VAL A 153 6.29 12.46 -1.32
N HIS A 154 7.52 12.04 -1.56
CA HIS A 154 8.64 12.11 -0.60
C HIS A 154 8.31 11.38 0.71
N ALA A 155 7.83 10.15 0.63
CA ALA A 155 7.64 9.30 1.79
C ALA A 155 9.01 8.82 2.31
N ASP A 156 9.15 8.73 3.63
CA ASP A 156 10.36 8.26 4.29
C ASP A 156 10.52 6.74 4.15
N GLU A 157 9.40 6.02 4.00
CA GLU A 157 9.39 4.56 3.82
C GLU A 157 8.08 4.04 3.22
N VAL A 158 8.13 2.81 2.73
CA VAL A 158 6.96 2.05 2.27
C VAL A 158 6.62 0.96 3.27
N LEU A 159 5.37 0.93 3.73
CA LEU A 159 4.81 -0.09 4.61
C LEU A 159 4.01 -1.09 3.77
N MET A 160 4.53 -2.33 3.64
CA MET A 160 3.95 -3.40 2.83
C MET A 160 3.15 -4.34 3.72
N ALA A 161 1.85 -4.12 3.79
CA ALA A 161 0.96 -5.00 4.53
C ALA A 161 0.69 -6.29 3.74
N LYS A 162 1.02 -7.44 4.33
CA LYS A 162 0.81 -8.78 3.75
C LYS A 162 -0.27 -9.52 4.52
N SER A 163 -0.97 -10.43 3.82
CA SER A 163 -1.86 -11.42 4.44
C SER A 163 -1.19 -12.78 4.47
N GLY A 164 -1.39 -13.52 5.55
CA GLY A 164 -0.89 -14.89 5.72
C GLY A 164 0.58 -15.03 6.11
N VAL A 165 1.35 -13.93 6.13
CA VAL A 165 2.74 -13.88 6.59
C VAL A 165 3.01 -12.56 7.32
N ASP A 166 3.86 -12.59 8.32
CA ASP A 166 4.17 -11.44 9.18
C ASP A 166 5.52 -10.77 8.86
N GLY A 167 6.11 -11.09 7.73
CA GLY A 167 7.38 -10.54 7.27
C GLY A 167 7.93 -11.30 6.08
N VAL A 168 9.24 -11.16 5.83
CA VAL A 168 9.98 -11.90 4.81
C VAL A 168 10.69 -13.08 5.47
N TYR A 169 10.66 -14.23 4.81
CA TYR A 169 11.24 -15.48 5.29
C TYR A 169 12.33 -15.98 4.37
N THR A 170 13.22 -16.82 4.91
CA THR A 170 14.28 -17.50 4.13
C THR A 170 13.75 -18.46 3.08
N ALA A 171 12.52 -18.96 3.27
CA ALA A 171 11.76 -19.80 2.33
C ALA A 171 10.27 -19.59 2.57
N ASP A 172 9.39 -20.18 1.74
CA ASP A 172 7.93 -20.10 1.95
C ASP A 172 7.53 -20.86 3.24
N PRO A 173 7.09 -20.15 4.32
CA PRO A 173 6.78 -20.78 5.60
C PRO A 173 5.57 -21.74 5.53
N ASN A 174 4.75 -21.66 4.47
CA ASN A 174 3.64 -22.59 4.27
C ASN A 174 4.09 -23.92 3.66
N LYS A 175 5.30 -23.98 3.11
CA LYS A 175 5.88 -25.17 2.45
C LYS A 175 7.08 -25.74 3.18
N ASP A 176 7.81 -24.88 3.88
CA ASP A 176 9.04 -25.24 4.60
C ASP A 176 8.93 -24.81 6.07
N SER A 177 8.76 -25.79 6.94
CA SER A 177 8.66 -25.56 8.39
C SER A 177 9.98 -25.10 9.02
N THR A 178 11.09 -25.12 8.28
CA THR A 178 12.40 -24.59 8.72
C THR A 178 12.62 -23.13 8.32
N ALA A 179 11.68 -22.54 7.59
CA ALA A 179 11.74 -21.14 7.17
C ALA A 179 11.78 -20.21 8.41
N VAL A 180 12.76 -19.32 8.41
CA VAL A 180 12.97 -18.35 9.49
C VAL A 180 12.62 -16.96 8.98
N ARG A 181 11.85 -16.19 9.77
CA ARG A 181 11.59 -14.80 9.45
C ARG A 181 12.87 -13.97 9.63
N LEU A 182 13.15 -13.14 8.65
CA LEU A 182 14.27 -12.20 8.67
C LEU A 182 13.82 -10.91 9.38
N GLU A 183 14.62 -10.39 10.30
CA GLU A 183 14.37 -9.08 10.92
C GLU A 183 14.76 -7.94 9.97
N THR A 184 15.88 -8.13 9.26
CA THR A 184 16.40 -7.20 8.25
C THR A 184 16.84 -7.96 7.01
N LEU A 185 16.75 -7.31 5.86
CA LEU A 185 17.17 -7.85 4.58
C LEU A 185 17.67 -6.71 3.70
N THR A 186 18.80 -6.89 3.00
CA THR A 186 19.20 -5.90 2.00
C THR A 186 18.51 -6.19 0.66
N TYR A 187 18.30 -5.15 -0.17
CA TYR A 187 17.79 -5.34 -1.53
C TYR A 187 18.69 -6.25 -2.35
N ASP A 188 20.01 -6.13 -2.16
CA ASP A 188 21.00 -6.97 -2.86
C ASP A 188 20.89 -8.45 -2.44
N ASP A 189 20.71 -8.73 -1.16
CA ASP A 189 20.54 -10.11 -0.68
C ASP A 189 19.21 -10.71 -1.15
N ALA A 190 18.13 -9.92 -1.14
CA ALA A 190 16.85 -10.34 -1.68
C ALA A 190 16.94 -10.74 -3.16
N LEU A 191 17.61 -9.90 -3.96
CA LEU A 191 17.81 -10.17 -5.40
C LEU A 191 18.73 -11.37 -5.64
N ARG A 192 19.85 -11.50 -4.90
CA ARG A 192 20.79 -12.63 -5.05
C ARG A 192 20.20 -13.97 -4.65
N GLN A 193 19.36 -13.97 -3.63
CA GLN A 193 18.76 -15.19 -3.07
C GLN A 193 17.38 -15.51 -3.68
N ASP A 194 16.92 -14.73 -4.68
CA ASP A 194 15.57 -14.81 -5.26
C ASP A 194 14.45 -14.80 -4.20
N ILE A 195 14.65 -14.03 -3.13
CA ILE A 195 13.63 -13.86 -2.09
C ILE A 195 12.55 -12.88 -2.61
N ARG A 196 11.35 -13.39 -2.78
CA ARG A 196 10.23 -12.61 -3.32
C ARG A 196 9.56 -11.75 -2.25
N VAL A 197 10.04 -10.53 -2.10
CA VAL A 197 9.43 -9.50 -1.24
C VAL A 197 8.28 -8.82 -1.98
N MET A 198 8.57 -8.35 -3.20
CA MET A 198 7.67 -7.68 -4.14
C MET A 198 8.15 -7.97 -5.57
N ASP A 199 7.55 -7.34 -6.59
CA ASP A 199 8.08 -7.47 -7.94
C ASP A 199 9.45 -6.77 -8.10
N GLN A 200 10.26 -7.24 -9.06
CA GLN A 200 11.63 -6.76 -9.26
C GLN A 200 11.70 -5.26 -9.62
N THR A 201 10.71 -4.75 -10.36
CA THR A 201 10.66 -3.33 -10.74
C THR A 201 10.53 -2.45 -9.50
N ALA A 202 9.64 -2.81 -8.59
CA ALA A 202 9.44 -2.12 -7.34
C ALA A 202 10.70 -2.20 -6.44
N MET A 203 11.33 -3.39 -6.34
CA MET A 203 12.57 -3.57 -5.58
C MET A 203 13.71 -2.70 -6.12
N THR A 204 13.92 -2.70 -7.43
CA THR A 204 14.95 -1.89 -8.06
C THR A 204 14.69 -0.39 -7.85
N MET A 205 13.43 0.03 -7.98
CA MET A 205 13.05 1.43 -7.75
C MET A 205 13.32 1.88 -6.32
N CYS A 206 12.99 1.06 -5.33
CA CYS A 206 13.28 1.36 -3.92
C CYS A 206 14.79 1.39 -3.66
N LYS A 207 15.53 0.39 -4.16
CA LYS A 207 16.98 0.31 -4.02
C LYS A 207 17.70 1.52 -4.60
N ASP A 208 17.40 1.87 -5.85
CA ASP A 208 18.09 2.95 -6.58
C ASP A 208 17.84 4.34 -5.98
N ASN A 209 16.81 4.48 -5.14
CA ASN A 209 16.42 5.72 -4.51
C ASN A 209 16.53 5.70 -2.97
N ASP A 210 17.23 4.73 -2.39
CA ASP A 210 17.42 4.57 -0.93
C ASP A 210 16.10 4.60 -0.12
N LEU A 211 15.02 4.11 -0.72
CA LEU A 211 13.71 4.06 -0.08
C LEU A 211 13.58 2.77 0.75
N ASN A 212 13.49 2.91 2.05
CA ASN A 212 13.29 1.79 2.96
C ASN A 212 11.89 1.20 2.83
N MET A 213 11.78 -0.09 3.14
CA MET A 213 10.52 -0.80 3.15
C MET A 213 10.37 -1.63 4.43
N VAL A 214 9.18 -1.68 4.97
CA VAL A 214 8.82 -2.58 6.07
C VAL A 214 7.74 -3.54 5.58
N VAL A 215 8.02 -4.84 5.62
CA VAL A 215 7.07 -5.90 5.28
C VAL A 215 6.51 -6.49 6.56
N PHE A 216 5.21 -6.40 6.76
CA PHE A 216 4.56 -6.85 8.00
C PHE A 216 3.23 -7.55 7.74
N GLY A 217 2.79 -8.38 8.69
CA GLY A 217 1.49 -9.06 8.63
C GLY A 217 0.36 -8.15 9.07
N MET A 218 -0.73 -8.18 8.31
CA MET A 218 -1.96 -7.45 8.68
C MET A 218 -2.76 -8.15 9.78
N GLU A 219 -2.63 -9.46 9.87
CA GLU A 219 -3.31 -10.27 10.87
C GLU A 219 -2.72 -9.95 12.25
N GLY A 220 -3.59 -9.58 13.14
CA GLY A 220 -3.24 -9.12 14.48
C GLY A 220 -3.81 -7.74 14.78
N GLU A 221 -4.42 -7.65 15.96
CA GLU A 221 -5.01 -6.39 16.40
C GLU A 221 -3.92 -5.31 16.56
N GLY A 222 -4.09 -4.19 15.85
CA GLY A 222 -3.20 -3.05 15.97
C GLY A 222 -1.95 -3.09 15.08
N ASN A 223 -1.70 -4.12 14.28
CA ASN A 223 -0.47 -4.20 13.48
C ASN A 223 -0.30 -3.04 12.48
N VAL A 224 -1.38 -2.57 11.86
CA VAL A 224 -1.33 -1.39 10.97
C VAL A 224 -0.97 -0.14 11.76
N THR A 225 -1.56 0.05 12.94
CA THR A 225 -1.23 1.17 13.85
C THR A 225 0.23 1.13 14.27
N ARG A 226 0.74 -0.05 14.66
CA ARG A 226 2.13 -0.24 15.09
C ARG A 226 3.11 0.05 13.97
N ALA A 227 2.83 -0.44 12.74
CA ALA A 227 3.64 -0.15 11.56
C ALA A 227 3.67 1.36 11.27
N LEU A 228 2.50 2.01 11.26
CA LEU A 228 2.38 3.46 11.04
C LEU A 228 3.14 4.27 12.09
N ARG A 229 3.22 3.81 13.33
CA ARG A 229 4.02 4.44 14.41
C ARG A 229 5.51 4.16 14.31
N GLY A 230 5.95 3.30 13.40
CA GLY A 230 7.36 2.93 13.24
C GLY A 230 7.87 1.94 14.27
N GLU A 231 6.97 1.17 14.90
CA GLU A 231 7.39 0.09 15.76
C GLU A 231 8.11 -1.01 14.94
N LYS A 232 9.09 -1.66 15.57
CA LYS A 232 9.81 -2.77 14.94
C LYS A 232 8.92 -4.00 14.81
N ILE A 233 8.21 -4.10 13.70
CA ILE A 233 7.40 -5.26 13.34
C ILE A 233 7.79 -5.75 11.94
N GLY A 234 7.67 -7.06 11.72
CA GLY A 234 7.96 -7.63 10.41
C GLY A 234 9.44 -7.62 10.02
N THR A 235 9.73 -7.36 8.76
CA THR A 235 11.06 -7.31 8.16
C THR A 235 11.35 -5.94 7.57
N ILE A 236 12.50 -5.36 7.90
CA ILE A 236 12.98 -4.11 7.30
C ILE A 236 13.83 -4.48 6.08
N VAL A 237 13.52 -3.92 4.92
CA VAL A 237 14.30 -4.07 3.68
C VAL A 237 14.90 -2.72 3.30
N SER A 238 16.23 -2.69 3.12
CA SER A 238 16.98 -1.45 2.84
C SER A 238 18.23 -1.74 1.99
N ASN A 239 19.01 -0.72 1.67
CA ASN A 239 20.36 -0.86 1.11
C ASN A 239 21.38 -1.33 2.15
#